data_f35169eac57f821c3b5c99f0775ad21c
#
_entry.id   f35169eac57f821c3b5c99f0775ad21c
#
_cell.length_a   1.000
_cell.length_b   1.000
_cell.length_c   1.000
_cell.angle_alpha   90.00
_cell.angle_beta   90.00
_cell.angle_gamma   90.00
#
_symmetry.space_group_name_H-M   'P 1'
#
loop_
_entity.id
_entity.type
_entity.pdbx_description
1 polymer ?
#
loop_
_entity_poly.entity_id
_entity_poly.type
_entity_poly.pdbx_seq_one_letter_code
_entity_poly.pdbx_strand_id
1 'polypeptide(L)'
;LEDLAGGSVGVQAGSSAQVAIDDTPGFKDSLKEIVEFKENLTALMDLEIGGVDAVVMDLLVANDNINRSGKDFRILDQTLTEEEYAIGFRKNDIALRDAVDAELLAMAEDGTLAQIAEKWFGADITIVGK
;
A
#
# COMPACT_ATOMS: atom_id res chain seq x y z
N LEU A 1 -5.54 -8.92 12.36
CA LEU A 1 -5.55 -7.60 13.02
C LEU A 1 -5.86 -7.71 14.51
N GLU A 2 -6.67 -8.70 14.92
CA GLU A 2 -7.03 -8.88 16.34
C GLU A 2 -5.80 -9.09 17.24
N ASP A 3 -4.77 -9.75 16.76
CA ASP A 3 -3.50 -9.99 17.49
C ASP A 3 -2.70 -8.70 17.75
N LEU A 4 -3.05 -7.60 17.11
CA LEU A 4 -2.43 -6.29 17.35
C LEU A 4 -3.12 -5.50 18.47
N ALA A 5 -4.21 -6.02 19.04
CA ALA A 5 -4.92 -5.35 20.14
C ALA A 5 -3.99 -5.15 21.35
N GLY A 6 -3.96 -3.93 21.87
CA GLY A 6 -3.05 -3.52 22.94
C GLY A 6 -1.60 -3.26 22.51
N GLY A 7 -1.29 -3.41 21.22
CA GLY A 7 0.00 -3.11 20.63
C GLY A 7 0.13 -1.66 20.13
N SER A 8 1.37 -1.29 19.76
CA SER A 8 1.70 0.01 19.17
C SER A 8 1.89 -0.13 17.66
N VAL A 9 1.29 0.76 16.89
CA VAL A 9 1.33 0.72 15.43
C VAL A 9 1.94 2.00 14.86
N GLY A 10 2.91 1.83 13.96
CA GLY A 10 3.53 2.92 13.22
C GLY A 10 2.76 3.25 11.94
N VAL A 11 2.71 4.53 11.57
CA VAL A 11 2.09 5.01 10.33
C VAL A 11 2.77 6.27 9.83
N GLN A 12 2.81 6.46 8.52
CA GLN A 12 3.27 7.75 7.96
C GLN A 12 2.19 8.82 8.15
N ALA A 13 2.57 9.94 8.76
CA ALA A 13 1.68 11.07 9.00
C ALA A 13 1.13 11.65 7.68
N GLY A 14 -0.20 11.87 7.63
CA GLY A 14 -0.88 12.45 6.47
C GLY A 14 -1.02 11.52 5.26
N SER A 15 -0.76 10.21 5.43
CA SER A 15 -0.92 9.21 4.37
C SER A 15 -2.34 8.64 4.32
N SER A 16 -2.68 7.96 3.21
CA SER A 16 -3.92 7.16 3.11
C SER A 16 -3.99 6.07 4.18
N ALA A 17 -2.85 5.51 4.57
CA ALA A 17 -2.76 4.53 5.65
C ALA A 17 -3.23 5.10 7.01
N GLN A 18 -2.92 6.36 7.30
CA GLN A 18 -3.46 7.03 8.50
C GLN A 18 -4.97 7.19 8.42
N VAL A 19 -5.48 7.60 7.26
CA VAL A 19 -6.93 7.70 7.02
C VAL A 19 -7.59 6.32 7.20
N ALA A 20 -7.00 5.25 6.68
CA ALA A 20 -7.51 3.89 6.83
C ALA A 20 -7.61 3.45 8.30
N ILE A 21 -6.65 3.83 9.15
CA ILE A 21 -6.73 3.60 10.60
C ILE A 21 -7.90 4.39 11.20
N ASP A 22 -8.02 5.68 10.85
CA ASP A 22 -9.06 6.56 11.37
C ASP A 22 -10.47 6.10 10.99
N ASP A 23 -10.63 5.57 9.77
CA ASP A 23 -11.89 5.06 9.23
C ASP A 23 -12.22 3.63 9.73
N THR A 24 -11.32 3.02 10.51
CA THR A 24 -11.53 1.69 11.11
C THR A 24 -11.54 1.78 12.65
N PRO A 25 -12.60 2.35 13.27
CA PRO A 25 -12.62 2.65 14.70
C PRO A 25 -12.40 1.42 15.57
N GLY A 26 -12.93 0.26 15.21
CA GLY A 26 -12.73 -0.98 15.96
C GLY A 26 -11.26 -1.42 16.03
N PHE A 27 -10.48 -1.19 14.97
CA PHE A 27 -9.05 -1.41 14.98
C PHE A 27 -8.32 -0.31 15.76
N LYS A 28 -8.60 0.95 15.44
CA LYS A 28 -7.98 2.12 16.11
C LYS A 28 -8.11 2.05 17.61
N ASP A 29 -9.33 1.82 18.11
CA ASP A 29 -9.64 1.80 19.56
C ASP A 29 -9.06 0.58 20.27
N SER A 30 -8.68 -0.48 19.55
CA SER A 30 -8.02 -1.67 20.11
C SER A 30 -6.54 -1.46 20.38
N LEU A 31 -5.91 -0.47 19.74
CA LEU A 31 -4.48 -0.20 19.86
C LEU A 31 -4.13 0.53 21.15
N LYS A 32 -2.96 0.24 21.69
CA LYS A 32 -2.37 0.99 22.79
C LYS A 32 -1.91 2.38 22.34
N GLU A 33 -1.28 2.45 21.16
CA GLU A 33 -0.67 3.66 20.63
C GLU A 33 -0.56 3.62 19.11
N ILE A 34 -0.72 4.80 18.48
CA ILE A 34 -0.41 5.03 17.07
C ILE A 34 0.75 6.02 17.03
N VAL A 35 1.88 5.58 16.46
CA VAL A 35 3.10 6.37 16.35
C VAL A 35 3.22 6.93 14.94
N GLU A 36 3.19 8.26 14.82
CA GLU A 36 3.30 8.93 13.55
C GLU A 36 4.77 9.16 13.16
N PHE A 37 5.12 8.75 11.95
CA PHE A 37 6.44 8.95 11.33
C PHE A 37 6.34 9.88 10.13
N LYS A 38 7.39 10.61 9.82
CA LYS A 38 7.46 11.42 8.59
C LYS A 38 7.61 10.56 7.33
N GLU A 39 8.30 9.44 7.46
CA GLU A 39 8.69 8.55 6.36
C GLU A 39 8.36 7.10 6.70
N ASN A 40 7.87 6.33 5.73
CA ASN A 40 7.62 4.90 5.89
C ASN A 40 8.89 4.12 6.27
N LEU A 41 10.04 4.50 5.71
CA LEU A 41 11.31 3.85 6.03
C LEU A 41 11.67 3.97 7.52
N THR A 42 11.41 5.14 8.13
CA THR A 42 11.66 5.35 9.56
C THR A 42 10.72 4.49 10.42
N ALA A 43 9.46 4.33 10.00
CA ALA A 43 8.50 3.45 10.68
C ALA A 43 8.97 1.98 10.64
N LEU A 44 9.49 1.50 9.48
CA LEU A 44 10.04 0.15 9.35
C LEU A 44 11.32 -0.05 10.18
N MET A 45 12.17 0.97 10.29
CA MET A 45 13.35 0.89 11.16
C MET A 45 12.95 0.79 12.63
N ASP A 46 11.89 1.49 13.04
CA ASP A 46 11.37 1.41 14.41
C ASP A 46 10.72 0.05 14.69
N LEU A 47 10.01 -0.52 13.72
CA LEU A 47 9.50 -1.89 13.77
C LEU A 47 10.63 -2.91 13.95
N GLU A 48 11.74 -2.77 13.22
CA GLU A 48 12.89 -3.69 13.29
C GLU A 48 13.50 -3.75 14.69
N ILE A 49 13.55 -2.62 15.38
CA ILE A 49 14.12 -2.54 16.73
C ILE A 49 13.09 -2.74 17.85
N GLY A 50 11.83 -3.01 17.49
CA GLY A 50 10.75 -3.26 18.45
C GLY A 50 10.16 -2.01 19.10
N GLY A 51 10.31 -0.83 18.49
CA GLY A 51 9.69 0.41 18.95
C GLY A 51 8.19 0.43 18.69
N VAL A 52 7.74 -0.18 17.58
CA VAL A 52 6.35 -0.48 17.28
C VAL A 52 6.18 -1.97 16.99
N ASP A 53 4.96 -2.50 17.15
CA ASP A 53 4.64 -3.92 16.93
C ASP A 53 4.24 -4.22 15.48
N ALA A 54 3.74 -3.21 14.78
CA ALA A 54 3.39 -3.28 13.37
C ALA A 54 3.48 -1.90 12.70
N VAL A 55 3.46 -1.87 11.36
CA VAL A 55 3.36 -0.64 10.57
C VAL A 55 2.21 -0.79 9.59
N VAL A 56 1.34 0.22 9.52
CA VAL A 56 0.31 0.34 8.49
C VAL A 56 0.84 1.22 7.37
N MET A 57 0.86 0.67 6.17
CA MET A 57 1.31 1.37 4.96
C MET A 57 0.67 0.74 3.72
N ASP A 58 0.82 1.42 2.60
CA ASP A 58 0.41 0.92 1.30
C ASP A 58 1.16 -0.38 0.94
N LEU A 59 0.43 -1.35 0.36
CA LEU A 59 0.95 -2.67 0.03
C LEU A 59 2.13 -2.61 -0.95
N LEU A 60 2.07 -1.73 -1.96
CA LEU A 60 3.14 -1.60 -2.95
C LEU A 60 4.40 -1.02 -2.33
N VAL A 61 4.23 -0.02 -1.46
CA VAL A 61 5.33 0.58 -0.70
C VAL A 61 5.93 -0.43 0.27
N ALA A 62 5.10 -1.24 0.95
CA ALA A 62 5.57 -2.30 1.83
C ALA A 62 6.41 -3.33 1.07
N ASN A 63 5.91 -3.86 -0.05
CA ASN A 63 6.61 -4.84 -0.87
C ASN A 63 7.96 -4.33 -1.39
N ASP A 64 8.01 -3.09 -1.91
CA ASP A 64 9.28 -2.49 -2.38
C ASP A 64 10.30 -2.37 -1.24
N ASN A 65 9.87 -1.84 -0.09
CA ASN A 65 10.77 -1.66 1.06
C ASN A 65 11.26 -2.99 1.62
N ILE A 66 10.41 -4.00 1.74
CA ILE A 66 10.78 -5.35 2.21
C ILE A 66 11.80 -5.97 1.26
N ASN A 67 11.51 -5.96 -0.05
CA ASN A 67 12.38 -6.54 -1.06
C ASN A 67 13.75 -5.86 -1.11
N ARG A 68 13.81 -4.53 -0.99
CA ARG A 68 15.05 -3.75 -1.04
C ARG A 68 15.86 -3.83 0.25
N SER A 69 15.20 -3.91 1.40
CA SER A 69 15.88 -3.98 2.70
C SER A 69 16.46 -5.36 2.98
N GLY A 70 15.89 -6.42 2.42
CA GLY A 70 16.22 -7.80 2.73
C GLY A 70 15.96 -8.18 4.19
N LYS A 71 15.11 -7.40 4.88
CA LYS A 71 14.74 -7.63 6.28
C LYS A 71 13.62 -8.65 6.38
N ASP A 72 13.57 -9.36 7.50
CA ASP A 72 12.58 -10.40 7.79
C ASP A 72 11.26 -9.78 8.29
N PHE A 73 10.64 -8.96 7.44
CA PHE A 73 9.29 -8.46 7.64
C PHE A 73 8.27 -9.35 6.92
N ARG A 74 7.08 -9.45 7.47
CA ARG A 74 5.94 -10.11 6.81
C ARG A 74 4.79 -9.13 6.62
N ILE A 75 4.04 -9.30 5.55
CA ILE A 75 2.77 -8.63 5.33
C ILE A 75 1.67 -9.54 5.87
N LEU A 76 0.72 -8.96 6.61
CA LEU A 76 -0.44 -9.69 7.12
C LEU A 76 -1.45 -9.90 6.01
N ASP A 77 -2.18 -11.04 6.05
CA ASP A 77 -3.23 -11.36 5.06
C ASP A 77 -4.45 -10.44 5.18
N GLN A 78 -4.69 -9.91 6.38
CA GLN A 78 -5.79 -8.98 6.62
C GLN A 78 -5.35 -7.53 6.36
N THR A 79 -6.17 -6.82 5.58
CA THR A 79 -5.98 -5.38 5.27
C THR A 79 -7.02 -4.53 6.00
N LEU A 80 -6.73 -3.25 6.22
CA LEU A 80 -7.68 -2.28 6.76
C LEU A 80 -8.65 -1.78 5.69
N THR A 81 -8.14 -1.58 4.47
CA THR A 81 -8.89 -1.08 3.32
C THR A 81 -8.29 -1.61 2.03
N GLU A 82 -9.05 -1.52 0.96
CA GLU A 82 -8.59 -1.73 -0.40
C GLU A 82 -8.52 -0.38 -1.11
N GLU A 83 -7.44 -0.13 -1.83
CA GLU A 83 -7.21 1.09 -2.58
C GLU A 83 -6.95 0.78 -4.06
N GLU A 84 -7.37 1.69 -4.93
CA GLU A 84 -7.10 1.62 -6.36
C GLU A 84 -6.16 2.75 -6.77
N TYR A 85 -5.15 2.43 -7.58
CA TYR A 85 -4.31 3.43 -8.22
C TYR A 85 -4.92 3.86 -9.55
N ALA A 86 -4.91 5.16 -9.80
CA ALA A 86 -5.40 5.73 -11.05
C ALA A 86 -4.41 6.73 -11.64
N ILE A 87 -4.46 6.90 -12.95
CA ILE A 87 -3.69 7.92 -13.66
C ILE A 87 -4.56 9.17 -13.80
N GLY A 88 -4.13 10.27 -13.20
CA GLY A 88 -4.82 11.57 -13.29
C GLY A 88 -4.41 12.35 -14.54
N PHE A 89 -5.38 12.90 -15.25
CA PHE A 89 -5.19 13.78 -16.42
C PHE A 89 -5.77 15.15 -16.16
N ARG A 90 -5.24 16.19 -16.84
CA ARG A 90 -5.90 17.48 -16.84
C ARG A 90 -7.27 17.35 -17.51
N LYS A 91 -8.25 18.11 -17.02
CA LYS A 91 -9.65 18.00 -17.45
C LYS A 91 -9.86 18.07 -18.98
N ASN A 92 -9.00 18.78 -19.68
CA ASN A 92 -9.12 19.00 -21.14
C ASN A 92 -8.24 18.04 -21.96
N ASP A 93 -7.44 17.19 -21.35
CA ASP A 93 -6.55 16.24 -22.03
C ASP A 93 -7.27 14.93 -22.38
N ILE A 94 -8.49 15.02 -22.89
CA ILE A 94 -9.35 13.86 -23.17
C ILE A 94 -8.69 12.92 -24.18
N ALA A 95 -8.12 13.45 -25.27
CA ALA A 95 -7.47 12.63 -26.29
C ALA A 95 -6.26 11.84 -25.74
N LEU A 96 -5.47 12.46 -24.85
CA LEU A 96 -4.35 11.78 -24.21
C LEU A 96 -4.86 10.70 -23.24
N ARG A 97 -5.85 11.00 -22.41
CA ARG A 97 -6.48 10.02 -21.52
C ARG A 97 -6.97 8.81 -22.31
N ASP A 98 -7.75 9.04 -23.36
CA ASP A 98 -8.35 7.96 -24.15
C ASP A 98 -7.27 7.10 -24.84
N ALA A 99 -6.18 7.72 -25.31
CA ALA A 99 -5.06 6.99 -25.88
C ALA A 99 -4.33 6.13 -24.84
N VAL A 100 -4.10 6.66 -23.63
CA VAL A 100 -3.48 5.89 -22.54
C VAL A 100 -4.39 4.76 -22.08
N ASP A 101 -5.69 4.99 -21.94
CA ASP A 101 -6.66 3.94 -21.57
C ASP A 101 -6.67 2.81 -22.60
N ALA A 102 -6.66 3.15 -23.90
CA ALA A 102 -6.65 2.16 -24.98
C ALA A 102 -5.38 1.29 -24.92
N GLU A 103 -4.20 1.89 -24.68
CA GLU A 103 -2.94 1.15 -24.57
C GLU A 103 -2.90 0.28 -23.30
N LEU A 104 -3.41 0.77 -22.18
CA LEU A 104 -3.50 -0.04 -20.95
C LEU A 104 -4.40 -1.26 -21.14
N LEU A 105 -5.54 -1.10 -21.83
CA LEU A 105 -6.43 -2.22 -22.16
C LEU A 105 -5.73 -3.23 -23.09
N ALA A 106 -5.04 -2.76 -24.12
CA ALA A 106 -4.27 -3.66 -25.02
C ALA A 106 -3.18 -4.41 -24.26
N MET A 107 -2.46 -3.74 -23.34
CA MET A 107 -1.45 -4.38 -22.48
C MET A 107 -2.06 -5.37 -21.48
N ALA A 108 -3.27 -5.15 -21.04
CA ALA A 108 -3.99 -6.10 -20.19
C ALA A 108 -4.39 -7.35 -20.99
N GLU A 109 -4.87 -7.18 -22.23
CA GLU A 109 -5.28 -8.26 -23.12
C GLU A 109 -4.09 -9.15 -23.58
N ASP A 110 -2.94 -8.55 -23.88
CA ASP A 110 -1.76 -9.28 -24.33
C ASP A 110 -0.88 -9.83 -23.19
N GLY A 111 -1.23 -9.52 -21.94
CA GLY A 111 -0.52 -9.97 -20.74
C GLY A 111 0.71 -9.14 -20.37
N THR A 112 1.05 -8.11 -21.13
CA THR A 112 2.22 -7.24 -20.85
C THR A 112 2.07 -6.54 -19.50
N LEU A 113 0.85 -6.06 -19.17
CA LEU A 113 0.59 -5.37 -17.92
C LEU A 113 0.79 -6.29 -16.72
N ALA A 114 0.30 -7.53 -16.79
CA ALA A 114 0.51 -8.55 -15.76
C ALA A 114 2.00 -8.85 -15.55
N GLN A 115 2.77 -9.02 -16.62
CA GLN A 115 4.23 -9.27 -16.55
C GLN A 115 4.97 -8.10 -15.87
N ILE A 116 4.58 -6.87 -16.15
CA ILE A 116 5.17 -5.69 -15.51
C ILE A 116 4.81 -5.69 -14.02
N ALA A 117 3.55 -5.95 -13.67
CA ALA A 117 3.13 -6.01 -12.28
C ALA A 117 3.86 -7.11 -11.50
N GLU A 118 3.96 -8.30 -12.04
CA GLU A 118 4.72 -9.41 -11.44
C GLU A 118 6.20 -9.06 -11.23
N LYS A 119 6.82 -8.41 -12.22
CA LYS A 119 8.22 -7.99 -12.12
C LYS A 119 8.48 -7.01 -10.98
N TRP A 120 7.57 -6.04 -10.77
CA TRP A 120 7.78 -4.96 -9.82
C TRP A 120 7.19 -5.24 -8.45
N PHE A 121 6.10 -6.00 -8.38
CA PHE A 121 5.32 -6.21 -7.17
C PHE A 121 5.26 -7.68 -6.72
N GLY A 122 5.77 -8.60 -7.54
CA GLY A 122 5.76 -10.03 -7.23
C GLY A 122 4.42 -10.74 -7.50
N ALA A 123 3.40 -10.00 -7.97
CA ALA A 123 2.10 -10.54 -8.33
C ALA A 123 1.38 -9.64 -9.34
N ASP A 124 0.43 -10.21 -10.12
CA ASP A 124 -0.49 -9.39 -10.93
C ASP A 124 -1.58 -8.78 -10.05
N ILE A 125 -1.39 -7.53 -9.70
CA ILE A 125 -2.32 -6.70 -8.92
C ILE A 125 -3.13 -5.74 -9.79
N THR A 126 -3.08 -5.89 -11.11
CA THR A 126 -3.77 -5.00 -12.06
C THR A 126 -5.26 -5.29 -12.13
N ILE A 127 -6.07 -4.24 -12.29
CA ILE A 127 -7.53 -4.32 -12.42
C ILE A 127 -8.02 -3.82 -13.79
N VAL A 128 -7.10 -3.40 -14.66
CA VAL A 128 -7.43 -2.90 -16.00
C VAL A 128 -8.03 -4.03 -16.84
N GLY A 129 -9.24 -3.82 -17.34
CA GLY A 129 -9.95 -4.80 -18.17
C GLY A 129 -10.57 -5.98 -17.42
N LYS A 130 -10.55 -5.94 -16.08
CA LYS A 130 -11.14 -6.99 -15.22
C LYS A 130 -12.49 -6.56 -14.66
#